data_05ad15c9826ad5b2fce5dc1c165c4ba9
#
_entry.id   05ad15c9826ad5b2fce5dc1c165c4ba9
#
_cell.length_a   1.000
_cell.length_b   1.000
_cell.length_c   1.000
_cell.angle_alpha   90.00
_cell.angle_beta   90.00
_cell.angle_gamma   90.00
#
_symmetry.space_group_name_H-M   'P 1'
#
loop_
_entity.id
_entity.type
_entity.pdbx_description
1 polymer ?
#
loop_
_entity_poly.entity_id
_entity_poly.type
_entity_poly.pdbx_seq_one_letter_code
_entity_poly.pdbx_strand_id
1 'polypeptide(L)'
;MIGIGKWQGSVNITILRFSGDVFIDIADDNGSYKVDITLPEQLKMVKLNFESIEEVGDDSLKGKGKLLTPAGRELNFEANVSFDGEEMTGALKIAIANIKIKNGHKIG
;
A
#
# COMPACT_ATOMS: atom_id res chain seq x y z
N MET A 1 3.40 -17.77 0.76
CA MET A 1 2.86 -16.44 0.48
C MET A 1 3.98 -15.42 0.33
N ILE A 2 3.70 -14.34 -0.38
CA ILE A 2 4.69 -13.33 -0.74
C ILE A 2 4.59 -12.14 0.21
N GLY A 3 5.73 -11.63 0.69
CA GLY A 3 5.80 -10.37 1.43
C GLY A 3 5.21 -10.39 2.83
N ILE A 4 5.04 -11.56 3.44
CA ILE A 4 4.53 -11.66 4.80
C ILE A 4 5.48 -10.94 5.75
N GLY A 5 4.94 -10.06 6.58
CA GLY A 5 5.70 -9.29 7.55
C GLY A 5 5.27 -7.85 7.62
N LYS A 6 6.08 -7.05 8.29
CA LYS A 6 5.85 -5.61 8.45
C LYS A 6 6.88 -4.84 7.65
N TRP A 7 6.41 -3.86 6.90
CA TRP A 7 7.22 -3.07 5.98
C TRP A 7 7.02 -1.59 6.24
N GLN A 8 8.07 -0.82 6.00
CA GLN A 8 8.04 0.63 6.10
C GLN A 8 8.56 1.23 4.79
N GLY A 9 7.93 2.28 4.31
CA GLY A 9 8.39 3.01 3.15
C GLY A 9 8.03 4.48 3.26
N SER A 10 8.47 5.25 2.28
CA SER A 10 8.21 6.69 2.21
C SER A 10 7.38 7.01 0.99
N VAL A 11 6.45 7.94 1.13
CA VAL A 11 5.65 8.46 0.01
C VAL A 11 5.86 9.96 -0.10
N ASN A 12 5.81 10.45 -1.33
CA ASN A 12 5.83 11.88 -1.63
C ASN A 12 4.68 12.18 -2.57
N ILE A 13 3.70 12.93 -2.08
CA ILE A 13 2.51 13.28 -2.85
C ILE A 13 2.65 14.75 -3.26
N THR A 14 3.16 14.97 -4.46
CA THR A 14 3.52 16.29 -4.97
C THR A 14 2.32 17.24 -5.01
N ILE A 15 1.16 16.74 -5.43
CA ILE A 15 -0.07 17.55 -5.51
C ILE A 15 -0.44 18.13 -4.15
N LEU A 16 -0.24 17.36 -3.09
CA LEU A 16 -0.55 17.77 -1.73
C LEU A 16 0.63 18.41 -1.01
N ARG A 17 1.78 18.50 -1.67
CA ARG A 17 3.06 18.96 -1.09
C ARG A 17 3.35 18.26 0.23
N PHE A 18 3.15 16.96 0.22
CA PHE A 18 3.23 16.14 1.41
C PHE A 18 4.22 14.99 1.20
N SER A 19 5.02 14.70 2.21
CA SER A 19 5.83 13.50 2.27
C SER A 19 5.77 12.91 3.67
N GLY A 20 5.85 11.59 3.76
CA GLY A 20 5.80 10.92 5.05
C GLY A 20 6.02 9.42 4.91
N ASP A 21 5.99 8.73 6.02
CA ASP A 21 6.20 7.28 6.08
C ASP A 21 4.88 6.54 6.07
N VAL A 22 4.89 5.37 5.40
CA VAL A 22 3.78 4.42 5.42
C VAL A 22 4.27 3.11 6.02
N PHE A 23 3.38 2.43 6.72
CA PHE A 23 3.64 1.12 7.29
C PHE A 23 2.64 0.14 6.68
N ILE A 24 3.14 -1.00 6.24
CA ILE A 24 2.32 -2.03 5.59
C ILE A 24 2.54 -3.34 6.36
N ASP A 25 1.47 -3.90 6.88
CA ASP A 25 1.48 -5.18 7.57
C ASP A 25 0.78 -6.19 6.65
N ILE A 26 1.53 -7.20 6.22
CA ILE A 26 1.01 -8.26 5.36
C ILE A 26 1.00 -9.56 6.15
N ALA A 27 -0.18 -10.12 6.32
CA ALA A 27 -0.37 -11.32 7.11
C ALA A 27 -1.11 -12.40 6.33
N ASP A 28 -0.93 -13.64 6.77
CA ASP A 28 -1.68 -14.80 6.29
C ASP A 28 -2.90 -14.99 7.20
N ASP A 29 -4.09 -14.84 6.63
CA ASP A 29 -5.35 -15.08 7.31
C ASP A 29 -6.02 -16.31 6.73
N ASN A 30 -5.67 -17.49 7.26
CA ASN A 30 -6.20 -18.79 6.82
C ASN A 30 -6.03 -19.02 5.32
N GLY A 31 -4.86 -18.69 4.78
CA GLY A 31 -4.56 -18.87 3.37
C GLY A 31 -4.89 -17.68 2.49
N SER A 32 -5.51 -16.65 3.03
CA SER A 32 -5.80 -15.40 2.34
C SER A 32 -4.89 -14.29 2.83
N TYR A 33 -4.60 -13.32 1.97
CA TYR A 33 -3.83 -12.16 2.36
C TYR A 33 -4.67 -11.18 3.17
N LYS A 34 -4.10 -10.71 4.27
CA LYS A 34 -4.65 -9.59 5.05
C LYS A 34 -3.62 -8.47 5.05
N VAL A 35 -3.99 -7.32 4.54
CA VAL A 35 -3.10 -6.17 4.41
C VAL A 35 -3.67 -5.00 5.20
N ASP A 36 -2.87 -4.50 6.14
CA ASP A 36 -3.19 -3.29 6.90
C ASP A 36 -2.16 -2.21 6.54
N ILE A 37 -2.64 -1.05 6.14
CA ILE A 37 -1.78 0.08 5.79
C ILE A 37 -2.00 1.18 6.80
N THR A 38 -0.91 1.63 7.43
CA THR A 38 -0.93 2.80 8.31
C THR A 38 -0.38 3.98 7.54
N LEU A 39 -1.24 4.96 7.31
CA LEU A 39 -0.90 6.17 6.59
C LEU A 39 -0.29 7.20 7.53
N PRO A 40 0.47 8.18 7.00
CA PRO A 40 0.96 9.30 7.80
C PRO A 40 -0.18 10.04 8.49
N GLU A 41 0.12 10.70 9.60
CA GLU A 41 -0.85 11.39 10.43
C GLU A 41 -1.76 12.34 9.65
N GLN A 42 -1.21 13.05 8.65
CA GLN A 42 -1.96 13.98 7.83
C GLN A 42 -3.00 13.30 6.93
N LEU A 43 -2.84 11.99 6.69
CA LEU A 43 -3.72 11.20 5.84
C LEU A 43 -4.52 10.16 6.62
N LYS A 44 -4.55 10.23 7.94
CA LYS A 44 -5.21 9.23 8.79
C LYS A 44 -6.71 9.10 8.54
N MET A 45 -7.33 10.13 7.97
CA MET A 45 -8.76 10.13 7.63
C MET A 45 -9.06 9.40 6.31
N VAL A 46 -8.03 9.10 5.52
CA VAL A 46 -8.17 8.32 4.30
C VAL A 46 -8.18 6.85 4.65
N LYS A 47 -9.13 6.09 4.12
CA LYS A 47 -9.24 4.65 4.37
C LYS A 47 -9.07 3.88 3.07
N LEU A 48 -8.29 2.81 3.13
CA LEU A 48 -8.07 1.92 2.00
C LEU A 48 -8.71 0.57 2.32
N ASN A 49 -9.64 0.14 1.46
CA ASN A 49 -10.29 -1.15 1.58
C ASN A 49 -9.93 -2.00 0.36
N PHE A 50 -9.22 -3.09 0.60
CA PHE A 50 -8.85 -4.03 -0.46
C PHE A 50 -10.03 -4.95 -0.78
N GLU A 51 -10.37 -5.05 -2.05
CA GLU A 51 -11.39 -5.97 -2.56
C GLU A 51 -10.75 -7.26 -3.08
N SER A 52 -9.53 -7.17 -3.60
CA SER A 52 -8.78 -8.32 -4.06
C SER A 52 -7.29 -8.11 -3.91
N ILE A 53 -6.57 -9.18 -3.63
CA ILE A 53 -5.10 -9.20 -3.58
C ILE A 53 -4.64 -10.45 -4.31
N GLU A 54 -3.80 -10.27 -5.34
CA GLU A 54 -3.32 -11.35 -6.20
C GLU A 54 -1.80 -11.39 -6.19
N GLU A 55 -1.25 -12.60 -6.27
CA GLU A 55 0.17 -12.80 -6.51
C GLU A 55 0.47 -12.61 -7.99
N VAL A 56 1.53 -11.87 -8.28
CA VAL A 56 1.99 -11.63 -9.65
C VAL A 56 3.43 -12.11 -9.74
N GLY A 57 3.66 -13.25 -10.39
CA GLY A 57 4.96 -13.88 -10.40
C GLY A 57 5.33 -14.41 -9.02
N ASP A 58 6.62 -14.41 -8.71
CA ASP A 58 7.17 -14.99 -7.47
C ASP A 58 7.43 -13.93 -6.38
N ASP A 59 7.39 -12.66 -6.71
CA ASP A 59 7.89 -11.59 -5.86
C ASP A 59 6.97 -10.37 -5.74
N SER A 60 5.79 -10.43 -6.32
CA SER A 60 4.92 -9.24 -6.40
C SER A 60 3.49 -9.53 -5.99
N LEU A 61 2.84 -8.50 -5.46
CA LEU A 61 1.41 -8.52 -5.14
C LEU A 61 0.72 -7.36 -5.83
N LYS A 62 -0.50 -7.60 -6.29
CA LYS A 62 -1.37 -6.59 -6.87
C LYS A 62 -2.68 -6.56 -6.08
N GLY A 63 -2.98 -5.40 -5.52
CA GLY A 63 -4.21 -5.17 -4.78
C GLY A 63 -5.11 -4.18 -5.49
N LYS A 64 -6.40 -4.41 -5.45
CA LYS A 64 -7.42 -3.48 -5.96
C LYS A 64 -8.44 -3.25 -4.87
N GLY A 65 -9.00 -2.07 -4.86
CA GLY A 65 -10.02 -1.75 -3.88
C GLY A 65 -10.53 -0.33 -4.01
N LYS A 66 -11.08 0.15 -2.91
CA LYS A 66 -11.67 1.48 -2.83
C LYS A 66 -11.01 2.30 -1.74
N LEU A 67 -10.71 3.53 -2.07
CA LEU A 67 -10.18 4.53 -1.16
C LEU A 67 -11.31 5.47 -0.77
N LEU A 68 -11.54 5.63 0.53
CA LEU A 68 -12.53 6.55 1.04
C LEU A 68 -11.84 7.84 1.49
N THR A 69 -12.24 8.96 0.89
CA THR A 69 -11.72 10.29 1.24
C THR A 69 -12.45 10.86 2.45
N PRO A 70 -11.85 11.86 3.16
CA PRO A 70 -12.53 12.52 4.27
C PRO A 70 -13.87 13.19 3.89
N ALA A 71 -14.03 13.55 2.62
CA ALA A 71 -15.29 14.12 2.11
C ALA A 71 -16.37 13.07 1.85
N GLY A 72 -16.10 11.79 2.13
CA GLY A 72 -17.05 10.70 1.90
C GLY A 72 -17.08 10.17 0.48
N ARG A 73 -16.13 10.58 -0.36
CA ARG A 73 -16.05 10.14 -1.74
C ARG A 73 -15.22 8.87 -1.85
N GLU A 74 -15.72 7.90 -2.62
CA GLU A 74 -14.97 6.68 -2.91
C GLU A 74 -14.26 6.78 -4.25
N LEU A 75 -13.00 6.35 -4.28
CA LEU A 75 -12.18 6.28 -5.49
C LEU A 75 -11.62 4.87 -5.63
N ASN A 76 -11.57 4.38 -6.86
CA ASN A 76 -10.90 3.11 -7.12
C ASN A 76 -9.39 3.29 -7.02
N PHE A 77 -8.72 2.28 -6.47
CA PHE A 77 -7.25 2.26 -6.46
C PHE A 77 -6.72 0.91 -6.90
N GLU A 78 -5.48 0.92 -7.36
CA GLU A 78 -4.70 -0.27 -7.67
C GLU A 78 -3.32 -0.11 -7.04
N ALA A 79 -2.94 -1.08 -6.22
CA ALA A 79 -1.64 -1.09 -5.56
C ALA A 79 -0.80 -2.23 -6.13
N ASN A 80 0.46 -1.93 -6.43
CA ASN A 80 1.42 -2.93 -6.88
C ASN A 80 2.65 -2.83 -6.00
N VAL A 81 3.09 -3.96 -5.45
CA VAL A 81 4.30 -4.03 -4.62
C VAL A 81 5.16 -5.19 -5.09
N SER A 82 6.46 -4.99 -5.08
CA SER A 82 7.45 -6.02 -5.41
C SER A 82 8.47 -6.10 -4.30
N PHE A 83 8.90 -7.33 -3.99
CA PHE A 83 9.81 -7.62 -2.89
C PHE A 83 11.10 -8.21 -3.42
N ASP A 84 12.22 -7.76 -2.86
CA ASP A 84 13.55 -8.29 -3.14
C ASP A 84 14.27 -8.44 -1.80
N GLY A 85 14.18 -9.64 -1.21
CA GLY A 85 14.70 -9.89 0.13
C GLY A 85 13.95 -9.03 1.17
N GLU A 86 14.66 -8.15 1.83
CA GLU A 86 14.11 -7.25 2.82
C GLU A 86 13.79 -5.86 2.25
N GLU A 87 13.85 -5.71 0.94
CA GLU A 87 13.49 -4.47 0.25
C GLU A 87 12.16 -4.60 -0.46
N MET A 88 11.45 -3.49 -0.56
CA MET A 88 10.16 -3.40 -1.22
C MET A 88 10.10 -2.15 -2.09
N THR A 89 9.53 -2.29 -3.28
CA THR A 89 9.12 -1.16 -4.11
C THR A 89 7.62 -1.25 -4.35
N GLY A 90 6.98 -0.13 -4.51
CA GLY A 90 5.54 -0.15 -4.73
C GLY A 90 5.01 1.13 -5.31
N ALA A 91 3.76 1.06 -5.76
CA ALA A 91 3.03 2.20 -6.27
C ALA A 91 1.53 2.02 -6.01
N LEU A 92 0.86 3.13 -5.74
CA LEU A 92 -0.58 3.21 -5.60
C LEU A 92 -1.10 4.11 -6.71
N LYS A 93 -1.98 3.56 -7.55
CA LYS A 93 -2.64 4.32 -8.62
C LYS A 93 -4.06 4.65 -8.26
N ILE A 94 -4.40 5.92 -8.35
CA ILE A 94 -5.77 6.42 -8.32
C ILE A 94 -5.99 7.27 -9.57
N ALA A 95 -7.25 7.66 -9.85
CA ALA A 95 -7.59 8.35 -11.11
C ALA A 95 -6.76 9.61 -11.37
N ILE A 96 -6.34 10.30 -10.32
CA ILE A 96 -5.67 11.61 -10.41
C ILE A 96 -4.18 11.57 -10.06
N ALA A 97 -3.65 10.44 -9.59
CA ALA A 97 -2.27 10.38 -9.11
C ALA A 97 -1.70 8.97 -9.14
N ASN A 98 -0.39 8.90 -9.28
CA ASN A 98 0.38 7.68 -9.12
C ASN A 98 1.39 7.92 -8.01
N ILE A 99 1.18 7.30 -6.86
CA ILE A 99 1.98 7.51 -5.67
C ILE A 99 2.97 6.37 -5.53
N LYS A 100 4.26 6.68 -5.58
CA LYS A 100 5.31 5.67 -5.45
C LYS A 100 5.77 5.56 -4.00
N ILE A 101 5.99 4.32 -3.57
CA ILE A 101 6.59 4.02 -2.27
C ILE A 101 8.09 3.88 -2.49
N LYS A 102 8.88 4.68 -1.79
CA LYS A 102 10.35 4.69 -1.86
C LYS A 102 10.95 4.18 -0.57
N ASN A 103 12.17 3.65 -0.67
CA ASN A 103 12.92 3.15 0.49
C ASN A 103 12.17 2.11 1.31
N GLY A 104 11.37 1.28 0.64
CA GLY A 104 10.63 0.23 1.29
C GLY A 104 11.56 -0.83 1.84
N HIS A 105 11.38 -1.20 3.12
CA HIS A 105 12.18 -2.21 3.77
C HIS A 105 11.39 -2.92 4.86
N LYS A 106 11.81 -4.15 5.15
CA LYS A 106 11.17 -4.97 6.16
C LYS A 106 11.59 -4.53 7.56
N ILE A 107 10.63 -4.41 8.46
CA ILE A 107 10.88 -4.01 9.86
C ILE A 107 10.37 -5.05 10.87
N GLY A 108 9.71 -6.07 10.41
CA GLY A 108 9.18 -7.08 11.34
C GLY A 108 8.64 -8.37 10.78
#